data_c2fe389f952f38b4fb5c27f567d07696
#
_entry.id   c2fe389f952f38b4fb5c27f567d07696
#
_cell.length_a   1.000
_cell.length_b   1.000
_cell.length_c   1.000
_cell.angle_alpha   90.00
_cell.angle_beta   90.00
_cell.angle_gamma   90.00
#
_symmetry.space_group_name_H-M   'P 1'
#
loop_
_entity.id
_entity.type
_entity.pdbx_description
1 polymer ?
#
loop_
_entity_poly.entity_id
_entity_poly.type
_entity_poly.pdbx_seq_one_letter_code
_entity_poly.pdbx_strand_id
1 'polypeptide(L)'
;YITKELPALPVYLASLGYETVATHPYYADGWDRDKVYPLLGFSESIFKDQYWGAGYVRKYVSDNSCVDKIIELYEKKEEGTPLFVFNVTMQNHGGYSDTYDNFTPDITVEGVESTPLSQYLSLVRLSDQALEKLISYFEEADEKTIVVFFGDHQPNDTVAAPILNLNGMTTKTLTEDQLKLRYEVPYVIWANYDIDAESGKDTSANYLAADVLH
;
A
#
# COMPACT_ATOMS: atom_id res chain seq x y z
N TYR A 1 -8.06 -7.89 18.43
CA TYR A 1 -8.68 -6.71 17.81
C TYR A 1 -8.58 -5.51 18.75
N ILE A 2 -8.49 -4.30 18.17
CA ILE A 2 -8.43 -3.04 18.91
C ILE A 2 -9.85 -2.72 19.40
N THR A 3 -10.01 -2.56 20.72
CA THR A 3 -11.32 -2.30 21.38
C THR A 3 -11.34 -1.03 22.21
N LYS A 4 -10.23 -0.29 22.22
CA LYS A 4 -10.07 0.99 22.93
C LYS A 4 -9.10 1.87 22.15
N GLU A 5 -9.13 3.16 22.41
CA GLU A 5 -8.17 4.12 21.88
C GLU A 5 -6.73 3.72 22.20
N LEU A 6 -5.85 3.86 21.22
CA LEU A 6 -4.43 3.59 21.34
C LEU A 6 -3.62 4.83 20.99
N PRO A 7 -2.47 5.06 21.63
CA PRO A 7 -1.50 6.03 21.13
C PRO A 7 -1.00 5.56 19.77
N ALA A 8 -1.37 6.30 18.72
CA ALA A 8 -1.03 5.99 17.35
C ALA A 8 -0.64 7.26 16.61
N LEU A 9 0.05 7.11 15.47
CA LEU A 9 0.52 8.24 14.67
C LEU A 9 -0.59 9.27 14.34
N PRO A 10 -1.82 8.86 13.95
CA PRO A 10 -2.89 9.82 13.68
C PRO A 10 -3.25 10.68 14.90
N VAL A 11 -3.27 10.09 16.12
CA VAL A 11 -3.52 10.85 17.36
C VAL A 11 -2.47 11.93 17.56
N TYR A 12 -1.19 11.57 17.36
CA TYR A 12 -0.08 12.51 17.50
C TYR A 12 -0.16 13.64 16.47
N LEU A 13 -0.37 13.30 15.20
CA LEU A 13 -0.46 14.28 14.11
C LEU A 13 -1.68 15.19 14.26
N ALA A 14 -2.83 14.65 14.68
CA ALA A 14 -4.00 15.45 15.03
C ALA A 14 -3.71 16.49 16.13
N SER A 15 -2.89 16.13 17.13
CA SER A 15 -2.46 17.06 18.17
C SER A 15 -1.58 18.21 17.66
N LEU A 16 -0.96 18.03 16.48
CA LEU A 16 -0.18 19.04 15.76
C LEU A 16 -1.01 19.82 14.74
N GLY A 17 -2.32 19.58 14.67
CA GLY A 17 -3.24 20.28 13.77
C GLY A 17 -3.42 19.64 12.39
N TYR A 18 -2.96 18.40 12.19
CA TYR A 18 -3.20 17.66 10.95
C TYR A 18 -4.65 17.19 10.86
N GLU A 19 -5.24 17.31 9.68
CA GLU A 19 -6.37 16.47 9.28
C GLU A 19 -5.86 15.04 9.05
N THR A 20 -6.56 14.04 9.60
CA THR A 20 -6.11 12.64 9.56
C THR A 20 -7.17 11.76 8.91
N VAL A 21 -6.87 11.23 7.73
CA VAL A 21 -7.81 10.48 6.90
C VAL A 21 -7.28 9.07 6.66
N ALA A 22 -8.11 8.05 6.92
CA ALA A 22 -7.85 6.68 6.49
C ALA A 22 -8.67 6.35 5.25
N THR A 23 -8.05 5.75 4.22
CA THR A 23 -8.77 5.32 3.02
C THR A 23 -8.56 3.83 2.75
N HIS A 24 -9.64 3.13 2.40
CA HIS A 24 -9.60 1.72 2.01
C HIS A 24 -10.72 1.39 1.03
N PRO A 25 -10.40 1.08 -0.24
CA PRO A 25 -11.38 0.87 -1.30
C PRO A 25 -12.07 -0.51 -1.20
N TYR A 26 -12.51 -0.86 0.00
CA TYR A 26 -13.23 -2.09 0.31
C TYR A 26 -14.37 -1.80 1.30
N TYR A 27 -15.10 -2.83 1.72
CA TYR A 27 -16.21 -2.68 2.65
C TYR A 27 -15.73 -2.19 4.02
N ALA A 28 -16.49 -1.31 4.64
CA ALA A 28 -16.15 -0.67 5.91
C ALA A 28 -15.99 -1.67 7.07
N ASP A 29 -16.83 -2.71 7.08
CA ASP A 29 -16.80 -3.80 8.05
C ASP A 29 -15.66 -4.81 7.78
N GLY A 30 -15.00 -4.74 6.61
CA GLY A 30 -13.83 -5.54 6.32
C GLY A 30 -12.71 -5.29 7.34
N TRP A 31 -12.30 -6.35 8.07
CA TRP A 31 -11.33 -6.26 9.18
C TRP A 31 -11.76 -5.32 10.32
N ASP A 32 -13.06 -5.06 10.50
CA ASP A 32 -13.62 -4.11 11.47
C ASP A 32 -13.03 -2.68 11.36
N ARG A 33 -12.65 -2.25 10.15
CA ARG A 33 -11.97 -0.95 9.94
C ARG A 33 -12.84 0.25 10.31
N ASP A 34 -14.15 0.16 10.11
CA ASP A 34 -15.13 1.16 10.57
C ASP A 34 -15.07 1.43 12.07
N LYS A 35 -14.67 0.42 12.85
CA LYS A 35 -14.51 0.50 14.31
C LYS A 35 -13.07 0.82 14.72
N VAL A 36 -12.10 0.29 13.98
CA VAL A 36 -10.68 0.38 14.35
C VAL A 36 -10.09 1.74 14.01
N TYR A 37 -10.37 2.31 12.84
CA TYR A 37 -9.77 3.57 12.43
C TYR A 37 -10.09 4.74 13.37
N PRO A 38 -11.33 4.94 13.85
CA PRO A 38 -11.61 5.95 14.87
C PRO A 38 -10.80 5.75 16.17
N LEU A 39 -10.60 4.48 16.60
CA LEU A 39 -9.82 4.16 17.80
C LEU A 39 -8.30 4.41 17.63
N LEU A 40 -7.84 4.51 16.38
CA LEU A 40 -6.47 4.90 16.05
C LEU A 40 -6.32 6.42 15.87
N GLY A 41 -7.40 7.20 15.99
CA GLY A 41 -7.39 8.67 15.95
C GLY A 41 -7.53 9.27 14.55
N PHE A 42 -8.02 8.52 13.56
CA PHE A 42 -8.41 9.11 12.28
C PHE A 42 -9.69 9.92 12.42
N SER A 43 -9.68 11.17 11.93
CA SER A 43 -10.85 12.05 11.94
C SER A 43 -11.89 11.66 10.88
N GLU A 44 -11.42 11.04 9.76
CA GLU A 44 -12.27 10.56 8.69
C GLU A 44 -11.80 9.18 8.20
N SER A 45 -12.76 8.37 7.74
CA SER A 45 -12.49 7.06 7.12
C SER A 45 -13.31 6.91 5.84
N ILE A 46 -12.63 6.67 4.72
CA ILE A 46 -13.22 6.57 3.38
C ILE A 46 -13.16 5.13 2.91
N PHE A 47 -14.32 4.58 2.56
CA PHE A 47 -14.45 3.19 2.13
C PHE A 47 -14.98 3.10 0.70
N LYS A 48 -15.15 1.88 0.20
CA LYS A 48 -15.48 1.55 -1.19
C LYS A 48 -16.65 2.33 -1.76
N ASP A 49 -17.70 2.56 -0.99
CA ASP A 49 -18.92 3.29 -1.38
C ASP A 49 -18.66 4.79 -1.65
N GLN A 50 -17.52 5.31 -1.20
CA GLN A 50 -17.09 6.69 -1.41
C GLN A 50 -16.07 6.84 -2.56
N TYR A 51 -15.77 5.77 -3.29
CA TYR A 51 -14.91 5.76 -4.48
C TYR A 51 -15.75 5.87 -5.78
N TRP A 52 -16.53 6.93 -5.89
CA TRP A 52 -17.40 7.16 -7.04
C TRP A 52 -16.61 7.37 -8.33
N GLY A 53 -17.02 6.69 -9.40
CA GLY A 53 -16.35 6.79 -10.69
C GLY A 53 -15.00 6.08 -10.78
N ALA A 54 -14.60 5.35 -9.74
CA ALA A 54 -13.31 4.65 -9.72
C ALA A 54 -13.21 3.59 -10.81
N GLY A 55 -12.00 3.48 -11.39
CA GLY A 55 -11.63 2.35 -12.25
C GLY A 55 -11.40 1.08 -11.44
N TYR A 56 -11.60 -0.06 -12.09
CA TYR A 56 -11.40 -1.37 -11.49
C TYR A 56 -10.37 -2.18 -12.27
N VAL A 57 -9.53 -2.90 -11.55
CA VAL A 57 -8.67 -3.95 -12.06
C VAL A 57 -9.11 -5.26 -11.41
N ARG A 58 -9.44 -6.24 -12.21
CA ARG A 58 -10.15 -7.43 -11.76
C ARG A 58 -11.46 -7.04 -11.04
N LYS A 59 -11.64 -7.44 -9.79
CA LYS A 59 -12.82 -7.15 -8.95
C LYS A 59 -12.60 -6.01 -7.94
N TYR A 60 -11.41 -5.42 -7.94
CA TYR A 60 -11.03 -4.41 -6.95
C TYR A 60 -10.88 -3.03 -7.59
N VAL A 61 -11.09 -2.00 -6.79
CA VAL A 61 -10.74 -0.62 -7.16
C VAL A 61 -9.24 -0.57 -7.49
N SER A 62 -8.89 0.10 -8.58
CA SER A 62 -7.49 0.21 -9.01
C SER A 62 -6.66 1.08 -8.07
N ASP A 63 -5.37 0.78 -7.95
CA ASP A 63 -4.43 1.62 -7.20
C ASP A 63 -4.34 3.03 -7.80
N ASN A 64 -4.47 3.14 -9.13
CA ASN A 64 -4.58 4.45 -9.78
C ASN A 64 -5.75 5.28 -9.25
N SER A 65 -6.92 4.66 -9.02
CA SER A 65 -8.07 5.35 -8.42
C SER A 65 -7.88 5.66 -6.93
N CYS A 66 -7.05 4.87 -6.22
CA CYS A 66 -6.64 5.20 -4.86
C CYS A 66 -5.77 6.47 -4.84
N VAL A 67 -4.85 6.58 -5.81
CA VAL A 67 -4.03 7.79 -5.99
C VAL A 67 -4.91 9.00 -6.33
N ASP A 68 -5.88 8.85 -7.23
CA ASP A 68 -6.85 9.93 -7.53
C ASP A 68 -7.58 10.40 -6.27
N LYS A 69 -7.95 9.48 -5.38
CA LYS A 69 -8.59 9.82 -4.11
C LYS A 69 -7.65 10.58 -3.16
N ILE A 70 -6.37 10.21 -3.09
CA ILE A 70 -5.37 10.93 -2.29
C ILE A 70 -5.21 12.36 -2.81
N ILE A 71 -5.09 12.52 -4.13
CA ILE A 71 -4.98 13.83 -4.78
C ILE A 71 -6.24 14.67 -4.52
N GLU A 72 -7.43 14.07 -4.68
CA GLU A 72 -8.70 14.72 -4.39
C GLU A 72 -8.77 15.25 -2.95
N LEU A 73 -8.33 14.45 -1.97
CA LEU A 73 -8.27 14.87 -0.56
C LEU A 73 -7.31 16.03 -0.35
N TYR A 74 -6.13 15.96 -0.96
CA TYR A 74 -5.15 17.04 -0.90
C TYR A 74 -5.68 18.35 -1.51
N GLU A 75 -6.33 18.28 -2.67
CA GLU A 75 -6.88 19.47 -3.34
C GLU A 75 -8.08 20.09 -2.60
N LYS A 76 -8.82 19.28 -1.83
CA LYS A 76 -10.02 19.73 -1.11
C LYS A 76 -9.78 20.12 0.34
N LYS A 77 -8.60 19.80 0.89
CA LYS A 77 -8.28 20.17 2.27
C LYS A 77 -8.37 21.69 2.49
N GLU A 78 -8.62 22.11 3.70
CA GLU A 78 -8.58 23.52 4.06
C GLU A 78 -7.16 24.09 3.87
N GLU A 79 -7.07 25.27 3.25
CA GLU A 79 -5.77 25.94 3.00
C GLU A 79 -5.03 26.17 4.32
N GLY A 80 -3.74 25.78 4.35
CA GLY A 80 -2.89 25.89 5.53
C GLY A 80 -3.07 24.78 6.57
N THR A 81 -4.05 23.88 6.40
CA THR A 81 -4.18 22.70 7.24
C THR A 81 -3.34 21.54 6.71
N PRO A 82 -2.38 21.01 7.47
CA PRO A 82 -1.61 19.85 7.03
C PRO A 82 -2.49 18.60 7.01
N LEU A 83 -2.23 17.71 6.04
CA LEU A 83 -3.01 16.50 5.82
C LEU A 83 -2.16 15.24 6.01
N PHE A 84 -2.68 14.27 6.74
CA PHE A 84 -2.14 12.91 6.83
C PHE A 84 -3.13 11.92 6.23
N VAL A 85 -2.74 11.20 5.19
CA VAL A 85 -3.55 10.14 4.58
C VAL A 85 -2.88 8.79 4.79
N PHE A 86 -3.59 7.86 5.40
CA PHE A 86 -3.22 6.44 5.45
C PHE A 86 -4.07 5.67 4.45
N ASN A 87 -3.48 5.28 3.33
CA ASN A 87 -4.17 4.58 2.26
C ASN A 87 -3.78 3.10 2.21
N VAL A 88 -4.76 2.21 2.29
CA VAL A 88 -4.59 0.76 2.11
C VAL A 88 -5.28 0.34 0.83
N THR A 89 -4.53 -0.12 -0.16
CA THR A 89 -5.07 -0.53 -1.46
C THR A 89 -5.63 -1.96 -1.45
N MET A 90 -6.36 -2.35 -2.48
CA MET A 90 -6.93 -3.70 -2.64
C MET A 90 -6.62 -4.35 -3.98
N GLN A 91 -6.12 -3.60 -4.96
CA GLN A 91 -5.93 -4.08 -6.33
C GLN A 91 -5.14 -5.40 -6.37
N ASN A 92 -4.09 -5.52 -5.56
CA ASN A 92 -3.20 -6.69 -5.55
C ASN A 92 -3.63 -7.79 -4.57
N HIS A 93 -4.77 -7.65 -3.89
CA HIS A 93 -5.26 -8.69 -2.99
C HIS A 93 -5.46 -10.03 -3.71
N GLY A 94 -5.17 -11.12 -3.03
CA GLY A 94 -5.05 -12.47 -3.56
C GLY A 94 -6.26 -13.02 -4.31
N GLY A 95 -6.06 -14.22 -4.86
CA GLY A 95 -6.89 -14.88 -5.85
C GLY A 95 -6.38 -14.56 -7.25
N TYR A 96 -5.23 -15.16 -7.63
CA TYR A 96 -4.56 -14.86 -8.91
C TYR A 96 -4.81 -15.93 -9.97
N SER A 97 -5.81 -16.80 -9.80
CA SER A 97 -6.09 -17.90 -10.72
C SER A 97 -7.27 -17.61 -11.67
N ASP A 98 -8.12 -16.64 -11.32
CA ASP A 98 -9.29 -16.29 -12.09
C ASP A 98 -8.92 -15.35 -13.25
N THR A 99 -9.67 -15.45 -14.35
CA THR A 99 -9.55 -14.54 -15.50
C THR A 99 -10.63 -13.45 -15.41
N TYR A 100 -10.30 -12.26 -15.92
CA TYR A 100 -11.18 -11.09 -15.88
C TYR A 100 -11.14 -10.37 -17.23
N ASP A 101 -12.27 -9.91 -17.73
CA ASP A 101 -12.38 -9.20 -19.02
C ASP A 101 -11.66 -7.83 -18.98
N ASN A 102 -11.51 -7.26 -17.79
CA ASN A 102 -10.89 -5.95 -17.57
C ASN A 102 -9.42 -6.03 -17.13
N PHE A 103 -8.79 -7.21 -17.17
CA PHE A 103 -7.39 -7.38 -16.79
C PHE A 103 -6.74 -8.55 -17.53
N THR A 104 -5.75 -8.23 -18.34
CA THR A 104 -4.90 -9.22 -19.02
C THR A 104 -3.48 -9.13 -18.48
N PRO A 105 -2.94 -10.18 -17.84
CA PRO A 105 -1.55 -10.22 -17.44
C PRO A 105 -0.61 -10.11 -18.67
N ASP A 106 0.44 -9.32 -18.54
CA ASP A 106 1.39 -9.06 -19.62
C ASP A 106 2.87 -9.19 -19.20
N ILE A 107 3.11 -9.57 -17.93
CA ILE A 107 4.43 -9.92 -17.43
C ILE A 107 4.53 -11.43 -17.27
N THR A 108 5.58 -11.99 -17.85
CA THR A 108 5.92 -13.42 -17.75
C THR A 108 7.35 -13.58 -17.25
N VAL A 109 7.65 -14.74 -16.68
CA VAL A 109 9.00 -15.12 -16.27
C VAL A 109 9.49 -16.19 -17.20
N GLU A 110 10.67 -15.99 -17.81
CA GLU A 110 11.28 -16.97 -18.72
C GLU A 110 11.48 -18.31 -18.01
N GLY A 111 11.05 -19.39 -18.67
CA GLY A 111 11.13 -20.75 -18.11
C GLY A 111 10.05 -21.09 -17.07
N VAL A 112 9.07 -20.23 -16.85
CA VAL A 112 7.97 -20.47 -15.91
C VAL A 112 6.62 -20.26 -16.56
N GLU A 113 5.80 -21.31 -16.59
CA GLU A 113 4.38 -21.22 -16.95
C GLU A 113 3.55 -21.20 -15.67
N SER A 114 3.14 -19.98 -15.24
CA SER A 114 2.33 -19.80 -14.03
C SER A 114 1.40 -18.59 -14.16
N THR A 115 0.11 -18.86 -14.34
CA THR A 115 -0.92 -17.80 -14.35
C THR A 115 -0.92 -16.97 -13.07
N PRO A 116 -0.87 -17.55 -11.85
CA PRO A 116 -0.80 -16.76 -10.62
C PRO A 116 0.40 -15.81 -10.56
N LEU A 117 1.59 -16.29 -10.97
CA LEU A 117 2.79 -15.46 -10.98
C LEU A 117 2.67 -14.32 -11.99
N SER A 118 2.24 -14.60 -13.21
CA SER A 118 2.06 -13.60 -14.27
C SER A 118 1.04 -12.53 -13.85
N GLN A 119 -0.09 -12.94 -13.26
CA GLN A 119 -1.08 -11.99 -12.74
C GLN A 119 -0.50 -11.11 -11.62
N TYR A 120 0.17 -11.71 -10.64
CA TYR A 120 0.78 -10.97 -9.54
C TYR A 120 1.79 -9.93 -10.03
N LEU A 121 2.73 -10.32 -10.89
CA LEU A 121 3.76 -9.41 -11.42
C LEU A 121 3.15 -8.28 -12.25
N SER A 122 2.13 -8.58 -13.06
CA SER A 122 1.42 -7.57 -13.84
C SER A 122 0.65 -6.57 -12.93
N LEU A 123 0.10 -7.04 -11.81
CA LEU A 123 -0.54 -6.18 -10.81
C LEU A 123 0.48 -5.31 -10.07
N VAL A 124 1.64 -5.86 -9.70
CA VAL A 124 2.74 -5.07 -9.07
C VAL A 124 3.18 -3.94 -9.99
N ARG A 125 3.30 -4.19 -11.32
CA ARG A 125 3.61 -3.14 -12.28
C ARG A 125 2.54 -2.05 -12.31
N LEU A 126 1.25 -2.39 -12.20
CA LEU A 126 0.19 -1.38 -12.13
C LEU A 126 0.26 -0.55 -10.84
N SER A 127 0.67 -1.15 -9.73
CA SER A 127 0.91 -0.42 -8.48
C SER A 127 2.12 0.51 -8.58
N ASP A 128 3.18 0.09 -9.27
CA ASP A 128 4.35 0.91 -9.56
C ASP A 128 3.97 2.15 -10.40
N GLN A 129 3.17 1.97 -11.44
CA GLN A 129 2.63 3.07 -12.25
C GLN A 129 1.73 4.02 -11.44
N ALA A 130 0.96 3.50 -10.49
CA ALA A 130 0.17 4.32 -9.60
C ALA A 130 1.05 5.12 -8.63
N LEU A 131 2.13 4.53 -8.13
CA LEU A 131 3.12 5.22 -7.32
C LEU A 131 3.84 6.31 -8.12
N GLU A 132 4.26 6.04 -9.36
CA GLU A 132 4.84 7.04 -10.27
C GLU A 132 3.91 8.25 -10.43
N LYS A 133 2.62 8.02 -10.63
CA LYS A 133 1.62 9.09 -10.72
C LYS A 133 1.53 9.91 -9.43
N LEU A 134 1.53 9.25 -8.26
CA LEU A 134 1.49 9.93 -6.96
C LEU A 134 2.72 10.82 -6.77
N ILE A 135 3.90 10.26 -7.02
CA ILE A 135 5.18 10.98 -6.90
C ILE A 135 5.20 12.18 -7.86
N SER A 136 4.88 11.96 -9.16
CA SER A 136 4.89 13.03 -10.17
C SER A 136 3.93 14.18 -9.81
N TYR A 137 2.79 13.89 -9.21
CA TYR A 137 1.87 14.93 -8.75
C TYR A 137 2.48 15.76 -7.61
N PHE A 138 3.01 15.11 -6.58
CA PHE A 138 3.57 15.82 -5.43
C PHE A 138 4.95 16.41 -5.66
N GLU A 139 5.68 15.98 -6.69
CA GLU A 139 6.92 16.61 -7.12
C GLU A 139 6.70 18.06 -7.58
N GLU A 140 5.53 18.34 -8.17
CA GLU A 140 5.12 19.69 -8.63
C GLU A 140 4.36 20.49 -7.56
N ALA A 141 4.08 19.90 -6.39
CA ALA A 141 3.33 20.58 -5.34
C ALA A 141 4.23 21.53 -4.53
N ASP A 142 3.71 22.74 -4.24
CA ASP A 142 4.44 23.75 -3.43
C ASP A 142 4.57 23.32 -1.95
N GLU A 143 3.63 22.51 -1.46
CA GLU A 143 3.60 22.08 -0.06
C GLU A 143 4.56 20.91 0.17
N LYS A 144 5.36 20.98 1.24
CA LYS A 144 6.26 19.89 1.64
C LYS A 144 5.50 18.62 1.90
N THR A 145 5.82 17.59 1.13
CA THR A 145 5.12 16.31 1.16
C THR A 145 6.12 15.16 1.37
N ILE A 146 5.75 14.21 2.23
CA ILE A 146 6.44 12.93 2.41
C ILE A 146 5.49 11.81 1.97
N VAL A 147 5.99 10.91 1.15
CA VAL A 147 5.30 9.67 0.78
C VAL A 147 6.06 8.48 1.37
N VAL A 148 5.36 7.68 2.15
CA VAL A 148 5.86 6.40 2.66
C VAL A 148 5.08 5.29 1.99
N PHE A 149 5.73 4.54 1.12
CA PHE A 149 5.14 3.41 0.40
C PHE A 149 5.77 2.11 0.89
N PHE A 150 4.94 1.12 1.22
CA PHE A 150 5.41 -0.19 1.68
C PHE A 150 4.42 -1.29 1.36
N GLY A 151 4.94 -2.52 1.23
CA GLY A 151 4.11 -3.72 1.16
C GLY A 151 3.61 -4.11 2.56
N ASP A 152 2.42 -4.69 2.64
CA ASP A 152 1.88 -5.22 3.90
C ASP A 152 2.34 -6.66 4.18
N HIS A 153 2.51 -7.47 3.14
CA HIS A 153 3.04 -8.84 3.22
C HIS A 153 3.43 -9.38 1.85
N GLN A 154 4.20 -10.46 1.85
CA GLN A 154 4.55 -11.21 0.65
C GLN A 154 3.34 -11.98 0.07
N PRO A 155 3.33 -12.32 -1.23
CA PRO A 155 2.29 -13.15 -1.83
C PRO A 155 2.36 -14.58 -1.29
N ASN A 156 1.24 -15.30 -1.43
CA ASN A 156 1.14 -16.69 -1.03
C ASN A 156 1.99 -17.65 -1.90
N ASP A 157 2.03 -18.91 -1.53
CA ASP A 157 2.86 -19.92 -2.18
C ASP A 157 2.49 -20.21 -3.65
N THR A 158 1.26 -19.92 -4.09
CA THR A 158 0.89 -20.12 -5.50
C THR A 158 1.67 -19.17 -6.43
N VAL A 159 2.09 -18.02 -5.90
CA VAL A 159 2.95 -17.05 -6.58
C VAL A 159 4.43 -17.32 -6.32
N ALA A 160 4.81 -17.59 -5.07
CA ALA A 160 6.21 -17.72 -4.69
C ALA A 160 6.85 -19.06 -5.12
N ALA A 161 6.10 -20.16 -5.09
CA ALA A 161 6.64 -21.49 -5.40
C ALA A 161 7.24 -21.60 -6.81
N PRO A 162 6.65 -21.06 -7.89
CA PRO A 162 7.27 -21.09 -9.21
C PRO A 162 8.66 -20.45 -9.24
N ILE A 163 8.85 -19.33 -8.54
CA ILE A 163 10.16 -18.64 -8.43
C ILE A 163 11.16 -19.47 -7.61
N LEU A 164 10.71 -20.03 -6.48
CA LEU A 164 11.56 -20.89 -5.66
C LEU A 164 12.05 -22.12 -6.45
N ASN A 165 11.16 -22.74 -7.22
CA ASN A 165 11.47 -23.90 -8.05
C ASN A 165 12.55 -23.62 -9.11
N LEU A 166 12.60 -22.41 -9.70
CA LEU A 166 13.67 -22.00 -10.61
C LEU A 166 15.06 -22.07 -9.94
N ASN A 167 15.10 -21.85 -8.63
CA ASN A 167 16.34 -21.91 -7.84
C ASN A 167 16.54 -23.27 -7.15
N GLY A 168 15.80 -24.30 -7.55
CA GLY A 168 15.87 -25.65 -6.97
C GLY A 168 15.35 -25.71 -5.52
N MET A 169 14.59 -24.72 -5.07
CA MET A 169 14.04 -24.62 -3.73
C MET A 169 12.53 -24.86 -3.72
N THR A 170 12.01 -25.25 -2.58
CA THR A 170 10.56 -25.32 -2.33
C THR A 170 10.25 -24.66 -1.00
N THR A 171 9.00 -24.29 -0.74
CA THR A 171 8.59 -23.74 0.56
C THR A 171 8.89 -24.66 1.75
N LYS A 172 9.07 -25.97 1.50
CA LYS A 172 9.39 -26.99 2.53
C LYS A 172 10.90 -27.17 2.75
N THR A 173 11.74 -26.67 1.84
CA THR A 173 13.20 -26.83 1.89
C THR A 173 13.94 -25.55 2.23
N LEU A 174 13.22 -24.47 2.52
CA LEU A 174 13.80 -23.19 2.93
C LEU A 174 14.49 -23.34 4.30
N THR A 175 15.66 -22.73 4.42
CA THR A 175 16.33 -22.54 5.71
C THR A 175 15.56 -21.52 6.57
N GLU A 176 15.87 -21.41 7.86
CA GLU A 176 15.25 -20.42 8.74
C GLU A 176 15.46 -18.98 8.23
N ASP A 177 16.65 -18.66 7.71
CA ASP A 177 16.94 -17.33 7.18
C ASP A 177 16.18 -17.06 5.88
N GLN A 178 16.06 -18.06 4.99
CA GLN A 178 15.21 -17.93 3.80
C GLN A 178 13.72 -17.82 4.14
N LEU A 179 13.25 -18.44 5.23
CA LEU A 179 11.90 -18.26 5.72
C LEU A 179 11.66 -16.85 6.24
N LYS A 180 12.63 -16.22 6.91
CA LYS A 180 12.53 -14.81 7.34
C LYS A 180 12.30 -13.88 6.16
N LEU A 181 12.98 -14.07 5.03
CA LEU A 181 12.79 -13.28 3.81
C LEU A 181 11.34 -13.30 3.29
N ARG A 182 10.55 -14.33 3.62
CA ARG A 182 9.12 -14.40 3.29
C ARG A 182 8.24 -13.42 4.08
N TYR A 183 8.82 -12.77 5.09
CA TYR A 183 8.16 -11.74 5.92
C TYR A 183 8.76 -10.35 5.69
N GLU A 184 9.72 -10.22 4.79
CA GLU A 184 10.30 -8.94 4.40
C GLU A 184 9.56 -8.36 3.21
N VAL A 185 9.32 -7.06 3.24
CA VAL A 185 8.67 -6.29 2.17
C VAL A 185 9.48 -5.04 1.88
N PRO A 186 9.50 -4.57 0.62
CA PRO A 186 10.15 -3.31 0.30
C PRO A 186 9.37 -2.14 0.89
N TYR A 187 10.10 -1.07 1.23
CA TYR A 187 9.53 0.23 1.53
C TYR A 187 10.36 1.34 0.88
N VAL A 188 9.71 2.46 0.61
CA VAL A 188 10.31 3.67 0.07
C VAL A 188 9.81 4.85 0.89
N ILE A 189 10.72 5.74 1.29
CA ILE A 189 10.40 7.06 1.83
C ILE A 189 10.88 8.08 0.80
N TRP A 190 9.97 8.88 0.30
CA TRP A 190 10.23 9.94 -0.67
C TRP A 190 9.70 11.27 -0.16
N ALA A 191 10.37 12.35 -0.48
CA ALA A 191 9.90 13.70 -0.20
C ALA A 191 10.18 14.63 -1.39
N ASN A 192 9.36 15.66 -1.59
CA ASN A 192 9.58 16.69 -2.59
C ASN A 192 10.52 17.81 -2.10
N TYR A 193 11.23 17.58 -1.04
CA TYR A 193 12.25 18.48 -0.46
C TYR A 193 13.42 17.67 0.08
N ASP A 194 14.55 18.33 0.38
CA ASP A 194 15.74 17.66 0.88
C ASP A 194 15.48 17.02 2.25
N ILE A 195 15.77 15.74 2.33
CA ILE A 195 15.78 14.93 3.56
C ILE A 195 17.10 14.18 3.65
N ASP A 196 17.54 13.86 4.86
CA ASP A 196 18.70 13.00 5.07
C ASP A 196 18.35 11.56 4.70
N ALA A 197 18.43 11.26 3.39
CA ALA A 197 18.05 9.97 2.85
C ALA A 197 19.16 8.93 3.03
N GLU A 198 18.83 7.79 3.60
CA GLU A 198 19.68 6.60 3.65
C GLU A 198 19.11 5.51 2.74
N SER A 199 19.97 4.84 1.98
CA SER A 199 19.57 3.70 1.15
C SER A 199 20.01 2.38 1.77
N GLY A 200 19.24 1.31 1.53
CA GLY A 200 19.56 -0.05 2.00
C GLY A 200 19.43 -0.22 3.51
N LYS A 201 18.63 0.61 4.17
CA LYS A 201 18.33 0.48 5.59
C LYS A 201 17.18 -0.51 5.81
N ASP A 202 17.41 -1.49 6.65
CA ASP A 202 16.36 -2.37 7.13
C ASP A 202 15.70 -1.79 8.38
N THR A 203 14.38 -1.83 8.43
CA THR A 203 13.60 -1.44 9.61
C THR A 203 12.46 -2.44 9.86
N SER A 204 11.94 -2.48 11.06
CA SER A 204 10.72 -3.25 11.32
C SER A 204 9.49 -2.38 11.16
N ALA A 205 8.36 -3.01 10.82
CA ALA A 205 7.07 -2.30 10.71
C ALA A 205 6.68 -1.54 11.99
N ASN A 206 7.20 -1.97 13.16
CA ASN A 206 6.96 -1.30 14.43
C ASN A 206 7.66 0.06 14.55
N TYR A 207 8.74 0.27 13.81
CA TYR A 207 9.57 1.48 13.89
C TYR A 207 9.46 2.37 12.65
N LEU A 208 8.84 1.89 11.56
CA LEU A 208 8.74 2.66 10.31
C LEU A 208 8.12 4.05 10.53
N ALA A 209 7.06 4.14 11.33
CA ALA A 209 6.42 5.42 11.62
C ALA A 209 7.33 6.36 12.43
N ALA A 210 8.17 5.83 13.31
CA ALA A 210 9.15 6.61 14.06
C ALA A 210 10.30 7.10 13.16
N ASP A 211 10.76 6.26 12.24
CA ASP A 211 11.82 6.60 11.27
C ASP A 211 11.40 7.74 10.34
N VAL A 212 10.09 7.86 10.01
CA VAL A 212 9.54 8.95 9.20
C VAL A 212 9.51 10.29 9.94
N LEU A 213 9.42 10.28 11.28
CA LEU A 213 9.32 11.49 12.10
C LEU A 213 10.67 12.07 12.52
N HIS A 214 11.76 11.40 12.24
CA HIS A 214 13.14 11.82 12.52
C HIS A 214 13.85 12.26 11.25
#